data_6cce2a210c629371e4e4cb2cfab20f89
#
_entry.id   6cce2a210c629371e4e4cb2cfab20f89
#
_cell.length_a   1.000
_cell.length_b   1.000
_cell.length_c   1.000
_cell.angle_alpha   90.00
_cell.angle_beta   90.00
_cell.angle_gamma   90.00
#
_symmetry.space_group_name_H-M   'P 1'
#
loop_
_entity.id
_entity.type
_entity.pdbx_description
1 polymer ?
#
loop_
_entity_poly.entity_id
_entity_poly.type
_entity_poly.pdbx_seq_one_letter_code
_entity_poly.pdbx_strand_id
1 'polypeptide(L)'
;THRPSSILGCWIINHDYKAKKDGDVVEVEGSYDINLWYSYNKNTKTEVVTDTVKYSDVIPLKMRDETTLSDEYDVVVRAIQQPNCLEATISPNGQKILVEAEREFIAEVIGETKLCVRVDPDGCVDEFDESGDYDLDEEFEDLDSEFLLGELDE
;
A
#
# COMPACT_ATOMS: atom_id res chain seq x y z
N THR A 1 18.74 13.68 27.31
CA THR A 1 17.73 14.29 26.39
C THR A 1 17.61 15.76 26.77
N HIS A 2 17.85 16.64 25.82
CA HIS A 2 17.80 18.08 26.00
C HIS A 2 16.40 18.60 25.63
N ARG A 3 16.01 19.73 26.26
CA ARG A 3 14.75 20.40 25.92
C ARG A 3 14.85 20.97 24.50
N PRO A 4 13.98 20.55 23.54
CA PRO A 4 14.05 21.02 22.17
C PRO A 4 13.67 22.51 22.05
N SER A 5 14.37 23.20 21.17
CA SER A 5 14.06 24.59 20.77
C SER A 5 13.38 24.64 19.41
N SER A 6 13.85 23.84 18.44
CA SER A 6 13.26 23.74 17.11
C SER A 6 13.51 22.34 16.53
N ILE A 7 12.62 21.85 15.70
CA ILE A 7 12.79 20.63 14.94
C ILE A 7 13.42 20.99 13.61
N LEU A 8 14.47 20.27 13.23
CA LEU A 8 15.24 20.50 12.01
C LEU A 8 14.96 19.42 10.95
N GLY A 9 14.60 18.21 11.38
CA GLY A 9 14.23 17.13 10.48
C GLY A 9 13.69 15.91 11.21
N CYS A 10 12.89 15.14 10.51
CA CYS A 10 12.36 13.85 10.94
C CYS A 10 12.36 12.89 9.77
N TRP A 11 12.88 11.68 9.96
CA TRP A 11 12.82 10.62 8.94
C TRP A 11 12.74 9.25 9.59
N ILE A 12 12.17 8.30 8.85
CA ILE A 12 11.93 6.93 9.29
C ILE A 12 12.76 5.98 8.44
N ILE A 13 13.38 4.98 9.09
CA ILE A 13 14.21 3.95 8.47
C ILE A 13 13.97 2.58 9.13
N ASN A 14 14.61 1.54 8.60
CA ASN A 14 14.63 0.19 9.17
C ASN A 14 13.24 -0.39 9.41
N HIS A 15 12.31 -0.16 8.46
CA HIS A 15 10.98 -0.74 8.55
C HIS A 15 11.03 -2.24 8.27
N ASP A 16 10.55 -3.03 9.23
CA ASP A 16 10.37 -4.47 9.14
C ASP A 16 8.99 -4.86 9.65
N TYR A 17 8.35 -5.85 9.04
CA TYR A 17 7.03 -6.29 9.44
C TYR A 17 6.78 -7.77 9.11
N LYS A 18 5.85 -8.36 9.82
CA LYS A 18 5.32 -9.72 9.61
C LYS A 18 3.81 -9.66 9.59
N ALA A 19 3.21 -10.57 8.86
CA ALA A 19 1.76 -10.69 8.79
C ALA A 19 1.32 -12.11 9.07
N LYS A 20 0.17 -12.25 9.72
CA LYS A 20 -0.51 -13.53 9.92
C LYS A 20 -2.02 -13.35 9.76
N LYS A 21 -2.70 -14.38 9.26
CA LYS A 21 -4.16 -14.41 9.27
C LYS A 21 -4.64 -14.94 10.63
N ASP A 22 -5.63 -14.28 11.19
CA ASP A 22 -6.35 -14.73 12.37
C ASP A 22 -7.87 -14.56 12.13
N GLY A 23 -8.56 -15.68 11.89
CA GLY A 23 -9.98 -15.65 11.52
C GLY A 23 -10.24 -14.82 10.26
N ASP A 24 -11.02 -13.76 10.40
CA ASP A 24 -11.45 -12.86 9.32
C ASP A 24 -10.58 -11.58 9.21
N VAL A 25 -9.42 -11.59 9.86
CA VAL A 25 -8.50 -10.46 9.83
C VAL A 25 -7.08 -10.91 9.49
N VAL A 26 -6.29 -9.98 8.99
CA VAL A 26 -4.84 -10.11 8.88
C VAL A 26 -4.21 -9.16 9.88
N GLU A 27 -3.45 -9.70 10.82
CA GLU A 27 -2.63 -8.91 11.74
C GLU A 27 -1.27 -8.63 11.11
N VAL A 28 -0.85 -7.38 11.16
CA VAL A 28 0.47 -6.92 10.71
C VAL A 28 1.21 -6.35 11.90
N GLU A 29 2.25 -7.02 12.34
CA GLU A 29 3.13 -6.55 13.41
C GLU A 29 4.45 -6.07 12.79
N GLY A 30 4.92 -4.93 13.22
CA GLY A 30 6.17 -4.41 12.68
C GLY A 30 6.84 -3.39 13.59
N SER A 31 7.98 -2.91 13.11
CA SER A 31 8.74 -1.86 13.78
C SER A 31 9.49 -1.01 12.76
N TYR A 32 9.80 0.20 13.17
CA TYR A 32 10.65 1.12 12.42
C TYR A 32 11.39 2.06 13.37
N ASP A 33 12.45 2.66 12.89
CA ASP A 33 13.24 3.64 13.64
C ASP A 33 12.88 5.05 13.16
N ILE A 34 12.53 5.93 14.12
CA ILE A 34 12.35 7.36 13.89
C ILE A 34 13.65 8.07 14.27
N ASN A 35 14.17 8.86 13.37
CA ASN A 35 15.28 9.76 13.61
C ASN A 35 14.78 11.19 13.65
N LEU A 36 15.08 11.87 14.73
CA LEU A 36 14.74 13.26 14.97
C LEU A 36 15.99 14.09 15.09
N TRP A 37 16.12 15.08 14.21
CA TRP A 37 17.13 16.11 14.30
C TRP A 37 16.51 17.39 14.85
N TYR A 38 16.99 17.83 15.99
CA TYR A 38 16.47 19.02 16.64
C TYR A 38 17.57 19.89 17.20
N SER A 39 17.27 21.16 17.42
CA SER A 39 18.12 22.11 18.12
C SER A 39 17.71 22.26 19.56
N TYR A 40 18.64 22.61 20.39
CA TYR A 40 18.44 22.91 21.80
C TYR A 40 19.32 24.07 22.26
N ASN A 41 19.24 24.47 23.55
CA ASN A 41 20.00 25.57 24.10
C ASN A 41 19.84 26.85 23.27
N LYS A 42 18.59 27.30 23.06
CA LYS A 42 18.24 28.48 22.24
C LYS A 42 18.80 28.40 20.80
N ASN A 43 18.70 27.26 20.17
CA ASN A 43 19.17 26.97 18.82
C ASN A 43 20.70 27.07 18.62
N THR A 44 21.49 26.96 19.68
CA THR A 44 22.96 27.02 19.58
C THR A 44 23.60 25.65 19.39
N LYS A 45 22.87 24.57 19.67
CA LYS A 45 23.35 23.19 19.57
C LYS A 45 22.29 22.33 18.88
N THR A 46 22.73 21.26 18.23
CA THR A 46 21.86 20.30 17.58
C THR A 46 22.18 18.87 18.04
N GLU A 47 21.19 18.00 17.95
CA GLU A 47 21.31 16.59 18.27
C GLU A 47 20.39 15.77 17.37
N VAL A 48 20.80 14.55 17.02
CA VAL A 48 19.96 13.54 16.40
C VAL A 48 19.68 12.47 17.45
N VAL A 49 18.40 12.15 17.63
CA VAL A 49 17.96 11.04 18.46
C VAL A 49 17.22 10.02 17.62
N THR A 50 17.39 8.75 17.96
CA THR A 50 16.69 7.63 17.31
C THR A 50 15.83 6.93 18.36
N ASP A 51 14.59 6.61 17.96
CA ASP A 51 13.68 5.81 18.77
C ASP A 51 13.03 4.74 17.90
N THR A 52 12.87 3.53 18.44
CA THR A 52 12.25 2.41 17.74
C THR A 52 10.79 2.30 18.13
N VAL A 53 9.91 2.43 17.14
CA VAL A 53 8.46 2.28 17.29
C VAL A 53 8.05 0.89 16.86
N LYS A 54 7.30 0.18 17.72
CA LYS A 54 6.62 -1.07 17.41
C LYS A 54 5.13 -0.80 17.24
N TYR A 55 4.53 -1.50 16.30
CA TYR A 55 3.10 -1.36 16.00
C TYR A 55 2.46 -2.72 15.71
N SER A 56 1.14 -2.76 15.86
CA SER A 56 0.29 -3.87 15.43
C SER A 56 -0.96 -3.27 14.79
N ASP A 57 -1.19 -3.62 13.53
CA ASP A 57 -2.36 -3.21 12.76
C ASP A 57 -3.22 -4.43 12.44
N VAL A 58 -4.53 -4.23 12.43
CA VAL A 58 -5.51 -5.27 12.10
C VAL A 58 -6.25 -4.87 10.84
N ILE A 59 -6.11 -5.69 9.79
CA ILE A 59 -6.74 -5.45 8.50
C ILE A 59 -7.91 -6.43 8.35
N PRO A 60 -9.18 -5.95 8.35
CA PRO A 60 -10.32 -6.81 8.12
C PRO A 60 -10.40 -7.26 6.66
N LEU A 61 -10.67 -8.56 6.46
CA LEU A 61 -10.90 -9.12 5.13
C LEU A 61 -12.29 -8.70 4.65
N LYS A 62 -12.36 -8.03 3.50
CA LYS A 62 -13.62 -7.52 2.94
C LYS A 62 -14.45 -8.58 2.23
N MET A 63 -13.80 -9.61 1.77
CA MET A 63 -14.44 -10.71 1.04
C MET A 63 -13.93 -12.04 1.61
N ARG A 64 -14.86 -12.97 1.80
CA ARG A 64 -14.58 -14.34 2.19
C ARG A 64 -15.33 -15.26 1.26
N ASP A 65 -14.64 -16.25 0.71
CA ASP A 65 -15.29 -17.36 0.03
C ASP A 65 -15.67 -18.42 1.08
N GLU A 66 -16.97 -18.63 1.26
CA GLU A 66 -17.50 -19.64 2.20
C GLU A 66 -17.27 -21.08 1.73
N THR A 67 -16.86 -21.26 0.47
CA THR A 67 -16.62 -22.57 -0.16
C THR A 67 -15.15 -23.02 -0.11
N THR A 68 -14.32 -22.33 0.69
CA THR A 68 -12.90 -22.68 0.86
C THR A 68 -12.73 -24.15 1.26
N LEU A 69 -11.86 -24.88 0.54
CA LEU A 69 -11.69 -26.33 0.65
C LEU A 69 -10.69 -26.77 1.70
N SER A 70 -9.72 -25.93 2.00
CA SER A 70 -8.64 -26.23 2.91
C SER A 70 -8.42 -25.11 3.91
N ASP A 71 -7.87 -25.45 5.06
CA ASP A 71 -7.35 -24.47 6.02
C ASP A 71 -5.96 -23.93 5.58
N GLU A 72 -5.45 -24.39 4.43
CA GLU A 72 -4.20 -23.91 3.84
C GLU A 72 -4.48 -22.68 3.00
N TYR A 73 -3.79 -21.59 3.32
CA TYR A 73 -3.86 -20.32 2.61
C TYR A 73 -2.52 -19.61 2.66
N ASP A 74 -2.23 -18.86 1.63
CA ASP A 74 -1.10 -17.95 1.58
C ASP A 74 -1.53 -16.54 1.97
N VAL A 75 -0.77 -15.92 2.87
CA VAL A 75 -0.98 -14.53 3.27
C VAL A 75 0.11 -13.67 2.68
N VAL A 76 -0.26 -12.75 1.82
CA VAL A 76 0.65 -11.79 1.21
C VAL A 76 0.30 -10.40 1.70
N VAL A 77 1.24 -9.75 2.38
CA VAL A 77 1.08 -8.36 2.81
C VAL A 77 2.21 -7.52 2.23
N ARG A 78 1.85 -6.39 1.67
CA ARG A 78 2.79 -5.42 1.11
C ARG A 78 2.52 -4.04 1.67
N ALA A 79 3.59 -3.34 2.08
CA ALA A 79 3.50 -1.92 2.36
C ALA A 79 3.44 -1.17 1.03
N ILE A 80 2.29 -0.57 0.71
CA ILE A 80 2.13 0.32 -0.45
C ILE A 80 2.64 1.71 -0.14
N GLN A 81 2.59 2.11 1.14
CA GLN A 81 3.30 3.27 1.63
C GLN A 81 4.17 2.86 2.82
N GLN A 82 5.46 3.05 2.68
CA GLN A 82 6.41 2.86 3.78
C GLN A 82 6.16 3.90 4.87
N PRO A 83 6.44 3.60 6.15
CA PRO A 83 6.32 4.57 7.21
C PRO A 83 7.05 5.87 6.87
N ASN A 84 6.32 6.97 6.89
CA ASN A 84 6.83 8.30 6.60
C ASN A 84 6.40 9.29 7.68
N CYS A 85 7.29 10.20 8.05
CA CYS A 85 6.98 11.28 8.97
C CYS A 85 6.17 12.36 8.25
N LEU A 86 4.92 12.59 8.69
CA LEU A 86 4.07 13.67 8.17
C LEU A 86 4.39 14.97 8.87
N GLU A 87 4.43 14.94 10.19
CA GLU A 87 4.65 16.12 10.99
C GLU A 87 5.45 15.76 12.27
N ALA A 88 6.29 16.68 12.68
CA ALA A 88 6.97 16.62 13.97
C ALA A 88 6.84 17.95 14.68
N THR A 89 6.24 17.97 15.87
CA THR A 89 5.95 19.17 16.64
C THR A 89 6.48 19.08 18.06
N ILE A 90 6.79 20.23 18.64
CA ILE A 90 7.16 20.30 20.06
C ILE A 90 5.88 20.43 20.89
N SER A 91 5.72 19.56 21.88
CA SER A 91 4.56 19.59 22.77
C SER A 91 4.41 20.97 23.48
N PRO A 92 3.19 21.37 23.87
CA PRO A 92 2.93 22.67 24.47
C PRO A 92 3.77 22.96 25.72
N ASN A 93 4.14 21.93 26.50
CA ASN A 93 5.03 22.07 27.67
C ASN A 93 6.52 22.13 27.25
N GLY A 94 6.86 22.01 25.99
CA GLY A 94 8.21 22.07 25.45
C GLY A 94 9.14 20.94 25.88
N GLN A 95 8.61 19.82 26.35
CA GLN A 95 9.42 18.74 26.95
C GLN A 95 9.50 17.51 26.04
N LYS A 96 8.57 17.37 25.06
CA LYS A 96 8.48 16.21 24.18
C LYS A 96 8.36 16.67 22.72
N ILE A 97 8.81 15.83 21.81
CA ILE A 97 8.52 15.96 20.40
C ILE A 97 7.42 14.93 20.09
N LEU A 98 6.37 15.39 19.44
CA LEU A 98 5.27 14.57 18.92
C LEU A 98 5.53 14.38 17.45
N VAL A 99 5.51 13.12 17.00
CA VAL A 99 5.68 12.76 15.60
C VAL A 99 4.41 12.08 15.12
N GLU A 100 3.88 12.58 14.02
CA GLU A 100 2.82 11.94 13.26
C GLU A 100 3.44 11.20 12.09
N ALA A 101 3.17 9.92 12.00
CA ALA A 101 3.67 9.06 10.94
C ALA A 101 2.52 8.29 10.29
N GLU A 102 2.58 8.14 8.98
CA GLU A 102 1.64 7.34 8.20
C GLU A 102 2.33 6.14 7.57
N ARG A 103 1.56 5.09 7.37
CA ARG A 103 1.91 3.89 6.60
C ARG A 103 0.66 3.28 6.01
N GLU A 104 0.80 2.56 4.90
CA GLU A 104 -0.33 1.89 4.26
C GLU A 104 0.06 0.48 3.82
N PHE A 105 -0.84 -0.48 4.07
CA PHE A 105 -0.68 -1.88 3.69
C PHE A 105 -1.83 -2.35 2.81
N ILE A 106 -1.50 -3.26 1.91
CA ILE A 106 -2.46 -4.13 1.26
C ILE A 106 -2.22 -5.56 1.74
N ALA A 107 -3.31 -6.27 2.06
CA ALA A 107 -3.29 -7.66 2.47
C ALA A 107 -4.13 -8.48 1.50
N GLU A 108 -3.57 -9.59 1.03
CA GLU A 108 -4.20 -10.57 0.18
C GLU A 108 -4.13 -11.93 0.86
N VAL A 109 -5.23 -12.67 0.85
CA VAL A 109 -5.28 -14.06 1.31
C VAL A 109 -5.71 -14.92 0.15
N ILE A 110 -4.85 -15.88 -0.21
CA ILE A 110 -5.03 -16.77 -1.35
C ILE A 110 -5.30 -18.17 -0.81
N GLY A 111 -6.39 -18.78 -1.26
CA GLY A 111 -6.77 -20.14 -0.86
C GLY A 111 -7.45 -20.87 -2.01
N GLU A 112 -7.69 -22.16 -1.81
CA GLU A 112 -8.40 -23.02 -2.76
C GLU A 112 -9.90 -22.98 -2.50
N THR A 113 -10.69 -22.92 -3.58
CA THR A 113 -12.15 -23.00 -3.50
C THR A 113 -12.70 -24.03 -4.50
N LYS A 114 -13.96 -24.45 -4.30
CA LYS A 114 -14.70 -25.30 -5.24
C LYS A 114 -15.68 -24.47 -6.04
N LEU A 115 -15.62 -24.63 -7.34
CA LEU A 115 -16.64 -24.14 -8.24
C LEU A 115 -17.39 -25.31 -8.85
N CYS A 116 -18.72 -25.34 -8.64
CA CYS A 116 -19.57 -26.31 -9.33
C CYS A 116 -19.97 -25.73 -10.69
N VAL A 117 -19.56 -26.37 -11.75
CA VAL A 117 -19.91 -25.97 -13.12
C VAL A 117 -20.81 -27.03 -13.75
N ARG A 118 -21.79 -26.63 -14.55
CA ARG A 118 -22.55 -27.51 -15.42
C ARG A 118 -21.79 -27.63 -16.72
N VAL A 119 -21.37 -28.83 -17.04
CA VAL A 119 -20.76 -29.11 -18.34
C VAL A 119 -21.89 -29.40 -19.34
N ASP A 120 -21.88 -28.71 -20.47
CA ASP A 120 -22.77 -29.01 -21.56
C ASP A 120 -22.29 -30.32 -22.25
N PRO A 121 -23.12 -31.36 -22.32
CA PRO A 121 -22.75 -32.63 -22.91
C PRO A 121 -22.47 -32.55 -24.40
N ASP A 122 -23.00 -31.53 -25.09
CA ASP A 122 -22.82 -31.32 -26.53
C ASP A 122 -21.55 -30.50 -26.86
N GLY A 123 -20.79 -30.11 -25.81
CA GLY A 123 -19.57 -29.31 -25.95
C GLY A 123 -19.84 -27.82 -26.11
N CYS A 124 -18.79 -27.03 -26.13
CA CYS A 124 -18.89 -25.64 -26.54
C CYS A 124 -19.19 -25.64 -28.06
N VAL A 125 -20.34 -25.16 -28.43
CA VAL A 125 -20.56 -24.75 -29.82
C VAL A 125 -19.67 -23.53 -29.98
N ASP A 126 -18.59 -23.67 -30.75
CA ASP A 126 -17.81 -22.54 -31.22
C ASP A 126 -18.69 -21.72 -32.19
N GLU A 127 -19.69 -21.00 -31.62
CA GLU A 127 -20.33 -19.88 -32.31
C GLU A 127 -19.39 -18.67 -32.33
N PHE A 128 -18.11 -18.89 -32.57
CA PHE A 128 -17.32 -17.91 -33.27
C PHE A 128 -17.64 -18.13 -34.75
N ASP A 129 -18.77 -17.59 -35.15
CA ASP A 129 -19.07 -17.36 -36.54
C ASP A 129 -17.96 -16.45 -37.09
N GLU A 130 -17.01 -17.06 -37.82
CA GLU A 130 -15.97 -16.33 -38.56
C GLU A 130 -16.57 -15.45 -39.69
N SER A 131 -17.90 -15.27 -39.71
CA SER A 131 -18.58 -14.40 -40.66
C SER A 131 -18.76 -12.96 -40.16
N GLY A 132 -18.19 -12.60 -39.02
CA GLY A 132 -17.99 -11.21 -38.66
C GLY A 132 -16.83 -10.63 -39.45
N ASP A 133 -17.10 -10.35 -40.72
CA ASP A 133 -16.32 -9.41 -41.51
C ASP A 133 -16.49 -8.03 -40.84
N TYR A 134 -15.71 -7.81 -39.76
CA TYR A 134 -15.53 -6.48 -39.19
C TYR A 134 -14.64 -5.76 -40.20
N ASP A 135 -15.27 -4.99 -41.08
CA ASP A 135 -14.64 -3.99 -41.91
C ASP A 135 -13.99 -2.95 -40.98
N LEU A 136 -12.81 -3.32 -40.42
CA LEU A 136 -12.00 -2.47 -39.55
C LEU A 136 -11.41 -1.28 -40.30
N ASP A 137 -11.58 -1.23 -41.60
CA ASP A 137 -11.00 -0.20 -42.46
C ASP A 137 -11.84 1.11 -42.49
N GLU A 138 -13.14 1.05 -42.16
CA GLU A 138 -13.97 2.27 -42.20
C GLU A 138 -13.98 3.12 -40.90
N GLU A 139 -13.61 2.56 -39.75
CA GLU A 139 -13.62 3.34 -38.49
C GLU A 139 -12.32 4.13 -38.22
N PHE A 140 -11.26 3.90 -38.97
CA PHE A 140 -9.98 4.59 -38.79
C PHE A 140 -9.73 5.74 -39.77
N GLU A 141 -10.58 5.96 -40.77
CA GLU A 141 -10.41 7.08 -41.72
C GLU A 141 -10.74 8.44 -41.14
N ASP A 142 -11.48 8.51 -40.02
CA ASP A 142 -11.86 9.77 -39.34
C ASP A 142 -10.96 10.16 -38.16
N LEU A 143 -9.86 9.47 -37.92
CA LEU A 143 -8.90 9.90 -36.92
C LEU A 143 -8.02 11.02 -37.48
N ASP A 144 -8.31 12.23 -37.02
CA ASP A 144 -7.54 13.43 -37.33
C ASP A 144 -6.06 13.21 -37.02
N SER A 145 -5.24 13.29 -38.07
CA SER A 145 -3.78 13.08 -37.98
C SER A 145 -3.09 14.10 -37.05
N GLU A 146 -3.75 15.20 -36.69
CA GLU A 146 -3.26 16.18 -35.71
C GLU A 146 -3.29 15.65 -34.25
N PHE A 147 -4.12 14.65 -33.96
CA PHE A 147 -4.16 14.02 -32.63
C PHE A 147 -2.92 13.18 -32.31
N LEU A 148 -2.22 12.67 -33.32
CA LEU A 148 -1.03 11.82 -33.17
C LEU A 148 0.29 12.59 -33.10
N LEU A 149 0.27 13.89 -33.43
CA LEU A 149 1.41 14.77 -33.32
C LEU A 149 1.17 15.72 -32.14
N GLY A 150 1.31 15.20 -30.91
CA GLY A 150 1.37 16.04 -29.73
C GLY A 150 2.52 17.05 -29.90
N GLU A 151 2.20 18.33 -29.97
CA GLU A 151 3.17 19.42 -29.96
C GLU A 151 4.08 19.26 -28.74
N LEU A 152 5.34 18.93 -28.99
CA LEU A 152 6.44 19.17 -28.08
C LEU A 152 6.83 20.64 -28.27
N ASP A 153 6.17 21.54 -27.56
CA ASP A 153 6.64 22.89 -27.40
C ASP A 153 7.78 22.94 -26.38
N GLU A 154 8.85 23.58 -26.79
CA GLU A 154 10.10 23.87 -26.07
C GLU A 154 9.89 24.71 -24.78
#